data_6f0d4ea0adff38c59a18425d942aee33
#
_entry.id   6f0d4ea0adff38c59a18425d942aee33
#
_cell.length_a   1.000
_cell.length_b   1.000
_cell.length_c   1.000
_cell.angle_alpha   90.00
_cell.angle_beta   90.00
_cell.angle_gamma   90.00
#
_symmetry.space_group_name_H-M   'P 1'
#
loop_
_entity.id
_entity.type
_entity.pdbx_description
1 polymer ?
#
loop_
_entity_poly.entity_id
_entity_poly.type
_entity_poly.pdbx_seq_one_letter_code
_entity_poly.pdbx_strand_id
1 'polypeptide(L)'
;MPSVFIGKSDNQDFILNSSMMNRHGIITGSTGSRKTVTMKVLLEEFSKLGIPSFVADMKGDVKSLGLKGSENEKIIERLKLLNMDTFDFEAFPVEFWDIFQEKEIPLRCSISSMGPIMLASVLGLNEVQSAILNSVFKIADEKGLLLKDLKDLISMLNYVSENSKEFSKNYGNMQSQSVLAILRSLKMLEEQGGNLFFSEPEIDLNDLFKKNERGYGYINILSCEKLITKPSIYSAFLLYMLSYLYETLPEIGDTEIPKFAFFFDEAHMLFDNISKELLSKIELTVRLIRSKGVGVFFITQNPLDVPNEISSNLRTKISAEIGRASCRERV
;
A
#
# COMPACT_ATOMS: atom_id res chain seq x y z
N MET A 1 17.90 8.67 20.72
CA MET A 1 16.84 8.38 19.75
C MET A 1 17.37 7.33 18.80
N PRO A 2 16.60 6.28 18.50
CA PRO A 2 17.02 5.31 17.50
C PRO A 2 17.27 6.00 16.17
N SER A 3 18.29 5.58 15.46
CA SER A 3 18.67 6.14 14.17
C SER A 3 18.93 5.02 13.18
N VAL A 4 18.65 5.26 11.91
CA VAL A 4 18.84 4.31 10.81
C VAL A 4 20.00 4.78 9.95
N PHE A 5 21.02 3.97 9.83
CA PHE A 5 22.15 4.21 8.93
C PHE A 5 21.76 3.76 7.51
N ILE A 6 21.79 4.69 6.55
CA ILE A 6 21.44 4.41 5.16
C ILE A 6 22.66 4.20 4.30
N GLY A 7 23.73 4.91 4.59
CA GLY A 7 24.93 4.89 3.78
C GLY A 7 25.92 5.98 4.16
N LYS A 8 26.94 6.16 3.33
CA LYS A 8 28.03 7.09 3.56
C LYS A 8 28.43 7.79 2.26
N SER A 9 28.77 9.06 2.33
CA SER A 9 29.37 9.82 1.24
C SER A 9 30.45 10.74 1.81
N ASP A 10 31.61 10.81 1.14
CA ASP A 10 32.72 11.71 1.46
C ASP A 10 33.08 11.78 2.96
N ASN A 11 33.11 10.63 3.65
CA ASN A 11 33.31 10.48 5.10
C ASN A 11 32.17 10.97 5.99
N GLN A 12 31.01 11.31 5.44
CA GLN A 12 29.83 11.69 6.20
C GLN A 12 28.79 10.55 6.20
N ASP A 13 28.35 10.14 7.38
CA ASP A 13 27.33 9.13 7.54
C ASP A 13 25.93 9.74 7.27
N PHE A 14 25.12 9.05 6.44
CA PHE A 14 23.71 9.38 6.24
C PHE A 14 22.87 8.60 7.22
N ILE A 15 22.32 9.31 8.18
CA ILE A 15 21.53 8.76 9.26
C ILE A 15 20.14 9.39 9.23
N LEU A 16 19.11 8.55 9.17
CA LEU A 16 17.74 8.98 9.37
C LEU A 16 17.35 8.85 10.85
N ASN A 17 16.72 9.89 11.36
CA ASN A 17 16.12 9.84 12.69
C ASN A 17 14.80 9.08 12.65
N SER A 18 14.65 8.05 13.49
CA SER A 18 13.44 7.22 13.52
C SER A 18 12.15 8.03 13.77
N SER A 19 12.22 9.10 14.58
CA SER A 19 11.08 9.98 14.86
C SER A 19 10.57 10.77 13.64
N MET A 20 11.32 10.77 12.53
CA MET A 20 10.91 11.42 11.30
C MET A 20 10.28 10.44 10.29
N MET A 21 10.35 9.13 10.56
CA MET A 21 9.95 8.11 9.59
C MET A 21 8.43 7.94 9.45
N ASN A 22 7.64 8.38 10.44
CA ASN A 22 6.19 8.47 10.30
C ASN A 22 5.73 9.67 9.43
N ARG A 23 6.66 10.54 9.01
CA ARG A 23 6.38 11.74 8.22
C ARG A 23 6.43 11.51 6.71
N HIS A 24 6.31 10.27 6.31
CA HIS A 24 6.34 9.80 4.94
C HIS A 24 7.62 10.16 4.18
N GLY A 25 7.90 9.44 3.10
CA GLY A 25 9.13 9.64 2.35
C GLY A 25 9.01 9.29 0.87
N ILE A 26 10.00 9.73 0.09
CA ILE A 26 10.19 9.36 -1.29
C ILE A 26 11.64 8.98 -1.54
N ILE A 27 11.83 7.88 -2.26
CA ILE A 27 13.14 7.42 -2.74
C ILE A 27 13.12 7.51 -4.26
N THR A 28 13.97 8.37 -4.81
CA THR A 28 14.03 8.61 -6.26
C THR A 28 15.38 8.26 -6.84
N GLY A 29 15.40 7.98 -8.13
CA GLY A 29 16.65 7.73 -8.89
C GLY A 29 16.39 6.97 -10.18
N SER A 30 17.30 7.08 -11.14
CA SER A 30 17.21 6.40 -12.43
C SER A 30 17.29 4.86 -12.29
N THR A 31 16.96 4.14 -13.34
CA THR A 31 17.14 2.68 -13.38
C THR A 31 18.62 2.33 -13.12
N GLY A 32 18.85 1.35 -12.23
CA GLY A 32 20.21 0.99 -11.80
C GLY A 32 20.82 1.89 -10.72
N SER A 33 20.15 2.96 -10.26
CA SER A 33 20.64 3.86 -9.20
C SER A 33 20.63 3.26 -7.79
N ARG A 34 20.30 1.96 -7.67
CA ARG A 34 20.23 1.22 -6.41
C ARG A 34 19.07 1.62 -5.47
N LYS A 35 17.97 2.20 -5.99
CA LYS A 35 16.76 2.49 -5.20
C LYS A 35 16.27 1.28 -4.39
N THR A 36 16.19 0.11 -5.04
CA THR A 36 15.79 -1.14 -4.37
C THR A 36 16.75 -1.52 -3.25
N VAL A 37 18.06 -1.25 -3.39
CA VAL A 37 19.03 -1.49 -2.31
C VAL A 37 18.77 -0.54 -1.14
N THR A 38 18.52 0.74 -1.39
CA THR A 38 18.17 1.72 -0.35
C THR A 38 16.89 1.31 0.38
N MET A 39 15.86 0.87 -0.37
CA MET A 39 14.62 0.37 0.21
C MET A 39 14.87 -0.87 1.09
N LYS A 40 15.67 -1.83 0.63
CA LYS A 40 16.04 -3.02 1.42
C LYS A 40 16.75 -2.65 2.72
N VAL A 41 17.72 -1.73 2.67
CA VAL A 41 18.41 -1.23 3.89
C VAL A 41 17.40 -0.63 4.87
N LEU A 42 16.45 0.17 4.41
CA LEU A 42 15.41 0.71 5.28
C LEU A 42 14.51 -0.39 5.87
N LEU A 43 14.11 -1.38 5.09
CA LEU A 43 13.29 -2.51 5.55
C LEU A 43 14.03 -3.34 6.61
N GLU A 44 15.32 -3.62 6.40
CA GLU A 44 16.18 -4.31 7.36
C GLU A 44 16.30 -3.55 8.68
N GLU A 45 16.61 -2.26 8.60
CA GLU A 45 16.78 -1.43 9.79
C GLU A 45 15.44 -1.21 10.53
N PHE A 46 14.33 -1.04 9.79
CA PHE A 46 12.99 -0.98 10.41
C PHE A 46 12.66 -2.28 11.12
N SER A 47 12.94 -3.42 10.48
CA SER A 47 12.73 -4.73 11.10
C SER A 47 13.52 -4.86 12.40
N LYS A 48 14.82 -4.50 12.43
CA LYS A 48 15.68 -4.50 13.64
C LYS A 48 15.13 -3.61 14.74
N LEU A 49 14.56 -2.46 14.40
CA LEU A 49 13.90 -1.56 15.35
C LEU A 49 12.55 -2.08 15.84
N GLY A 50 12.10 -3.24 15.37
CA GLY A 50 10.81 -3.82 15.70
C GLY A 50 9.64 -3.10 15.01
N ILE A 51 9.87 -2.43 13.89
CA ILE A 51 8.85 -1.78 13.07
C ILE A 51 8.44 -2.77 11.98
N PRO A 52 7.21 -3.33 12.03
CA PRO A 52 6.70 -4.13 10.93
C PRO A 52 6.51 -3.25 9.69
N SER A 53 6.74 -3.84 8.52
CA SER A 53 6.65 -3.11 7.27
C SER A 53 5.82 -3.89 6.25
N PHE A 54 5.19 -3.18 5.32
CA PHE A 54 4.52 -3.75 4.16
C PHE A 54 5.14 -3.19 2.89
N VAL A 55 5.52 -4.05 1.97
CA VAL A 55 6.11 -3.64 0.69
C VAL A 55 5.33 -4.23 -0.48
N ALA A 56 4.89 -3.38 -1.39
CA ALA A 56 4.35 -3.77 -2.68
C ALA A 56 5.52 -3.96 -3.66
N ASP A 57 5.93 -5.22 -3.85
CA ASP A 57 7.10 -5.59 -4.64
C ASP A 57 6.69 -5.86 -6.10
N MET A 58 6.98 -4.90 -6.97
CA MET A 58 6.61 -4.98 -8.39
C MET A 58 7.53 -5.89 -9.20
N LYS A 59 8.75 -6.12 -8.74
CA LYS A 59 9.80 -6.83 -9.50
C LYS A 59 10.21 -8.16 -8.89
N GLY A 60 9.75 -8.48 -7.69
CA GLY A 60 10.17 -9.66 -6.95
C GLY A 60 11.57 -9.55 -6.32
N ASP A 61 12.16 -8.35 -6.31
CA ASP A 61 13.53 -8.13 -5.84
C ASP A 61 13.66 -8.20 -4.31
N VAL A 62 12.57 -7.94 -3.57
CA VAL A 62 12.58 -7.84 -2.10
C VAL A 62 12.55 -9.21 -1.41
N LYS A 63 12.10 -10.24 -2.10
CA LYS A 63 11.98 -11.62 -1.57
C LYS A 63 13.28 -12.16 -0.97
N SER A 64 14.44 -11.68 -1.43
CA SER A 64 15.75 -12.08 -0.92
C SER A 64 16.01 -11.70 0.54
N LEU A 65 15.25 -10.79 1.15
CA LEU A 65 15.41 -10.39 2.56
C LEU A 65 15.15 -11.56 3.54
N GLY A 66 14.35 -12.53 3.14
CA GLY A 66 14.11 -13.75 3.92
C GLY A 66 15.29 -14.76 3.91
N LEU A 67 16.33 -14.49 3.14
CA LEU A 67 17.50 -15.37 3.01
C LEU A 67 18.75 -14.69 3.58
N LYS A 68 19.55 -15.49 4.29
CA LYS A 68 20.85 -15.00 4.76
C LYS A 68 21.74 -14.71 3.55
N GLY A 69 22.24 -13.49 3.46
CA GLY A 69 23.20 -13.09 2.45
C GLY A 69 24.56 -13.80 2.61
N SER A 70 25.42 -13.63 1.62
CA SER A 70 26.80 -14.14 1.64
C SER A 70 27.75 -13.11 1.07
N GLU A 71 29.00 -13.21 1.49
CA GLU A 71 30.07 -12.37 0.95
C GLU A 71 30.25 -12.60 -0.56
N ASN A 72 30.44 -11.50 -1.27
CA ASN A 72 30.92 -11.51 -2.65
C ASN A 72 31.81 -10.28 -2.88
N GLU A 73 32.55 -10.28 -3.98
CA GLU A 73 33.52 -9.21 -4.29
C GLU A 73 32.90 -7.81 -4.25
N LYS A 74 31.68 -7.64 -4.78
CA LYS A 74 30.97 -6.35 -4.81
C LYS A 74 30.60 -5.85 -3.40
N ILE A 75 30.23 -6.77 -2.51
CA ILE A 75 29.92 -6.44 -1.12
C ILE A 75 31.20 -6.06 -0.39
N ILE A 76 32.29 -6.82 -0.57
CA ILE A 76 33.60 -6.50 0.04
C ILE A 76 34.10 -5.12 -0.39
N GLU A 77 34.02 -4.81 -1.69
CA GLU A 77 34.36 -3.47 -2.20
C GLU A 77 33.48 -2.40 -1.56
N ARG A 78 32.18 -2.66 -1.41
CA ARG A 78 31.24 -1.72 -0.79
C ARG A 78 31.54 -1.49 0.67
N LEU A 79 31.85 -2.53 1.44
CA LEU A 79 32.24 -2.43 2.85
C LEU A 79 33.51 -1.58 3.01
N LYS A 80 34.52 -1.78 2.15
CA LYS A 80 35.73 -0.94 2.13
C LYS A 80 35.42 0.53 1.88
N LEU A 81 34.51 0.83 0.92
CA LEU A 81 34.09 2.21 0.64
C LEU A 81 33.34 2.84 1.82
N LEU A 82 32.62 2.04 2.59
CA LEU A 82 31.89 2.49 3.78
C LEU A 82 32.76 2.54 5.04
N ASN A 83 34.05 2.13 4.96
CA ASN A 83 34.94 1.94 6.10
C ASN A 83 34.32 1.04 7.19
N MET A 84 33.69 -0.06 6.76
CA MET A 84 33.11 -1.08 7.63
C MET A 84 33.99 -2.32 7.60
N ASP A 85 34.54 -2.68 8.74
CA ASP A 85 35.46 -3.84 8.87
C ASP A 85 34.69 -5.16 8.93
N THR A 86 33.46 -5.13 9.43
CA THR A 86 32.60 -6.31 9.58
C THR A 86 31.19 -5.99 9.14
N PHE A 87 30.50 -6.97 8.59
CA PHE A 87 29.09 -6.92 8.27
C PHE A 87 28.44 -8.27 8.56
N ASP A 88 27.42 -8.27 9.40
CA ASP A 88 26.70 -9.49 9.74
C ASP A 88 25.56 -9.73 8.76
N PHE A 89 25.69 -10.82 8.00
CA PHE A 89 24.60 -11.27 7.13
C PHE A 89 23.54 -12.00 7.96
N GLU A 90 22.34 -11.53 7.89
CA GLU A 90 21.18 -12.16 8.55
C GLU A 90 20.01 -12.36 7.60
N ALA A 91 19.10 -13.27 7.98
CA ALA A 91 17.80 -13.40 7.37
C ALA A 91 16.78 -12.65 8.22
N PHE A 92 15.92 -11.90 7.58
CA PHE A 92 14.86 -11.15 8.25
C PHE A 92 13.54 -11.92 8.26
N PRO A 93 12.66 -11.69 9.23
CA PRO A 93 11.34 -12.30 9.22
C PRO A 93 10.52 -11.71 8.08
N VAL A 94 10.18 -12.53 7.09
CA VAL A 94 9.36 -12.15 5.94
C VAL A 94 8.08 -12.95 5.91
N GLU A 95 7.01 -12.34 5.43
CA GLU A 95 5.75 -12.99 5.14
C GLU A 95 5.29 -12.58 3.75
N PHE A 96 4.87 -13.55 2.93
CA PHE A 96 4.53 -13.32 1.53
C PHE A 96 3.03 -13.34 1.33
N TRP A 97 2.51 -12.32 0.65
CA TRP A 97 1.10 -12.11 0.38
C TRP A 97 0.82 -12.10 -1.12
N ASP A 98 -0.32 -12.66 -1.52
CA ASP A 98 -0.74 -12.74 -2.91
C ASP A 98 -2.25 -12.51 -3.04
N ILE A 99 -2.63 -11.56 -3.88
CA ILE A 99 -4.04 -11.31 -4.21
C ILE A 99 -4.59 -12.41 -5.12
N PHE A 100 -3.75 -12.97 -6.00
CA PHE A 100 -4.18 -13.96 -7.00
C PHE A 100 -4.14 -15.40 -6.52
N GLN A 101 -3.74 -15.63 -5.26
CA GLN A 101 -3.81 -16.92 -4.55
C GLN A 101 -3.05 -18.06 -5.24
N GLU A 102 -1.90 -17.77 -5.85
CA GLU A 102 -1.15 -18.78 -6.60
C GLU A 102 -0.19 -19.58 -5.74
N LYS A 103 0.50 -18.94 -4.80
CA LYS A 103 1.59 -19.57 -4.05
C LYS A 103 1.72 -19.09 -2.60
N GLU A 104 1.20 -17.93 -2.27
CA GLU A 104 1.49 -17.21 -1.03
C GLU A 104 0.21 -17.00 -0.22
N ILE A 105 0.29 -16.36 0.94
CA ILE A 105 -0.87 -16.13 1.80
C ILE A 105 -1.88 -15.23 1.09
N PRO A 106 -3.14 -15.63 0.98
CA PRO A 106 -4.14 -14.84 0.29
C PRO A 106 -4.41 -13.51 1.01
N LEU A 107 -4.29 -12.40 0.28
CA LEU A 107 -4.73 -11.10 0.75
C LEU A 107 -6.11 -10.79 0.20
N ARG A 108 -7.11 -10.72 1.08
CA ARG A 108 -8.52 -10.58 0.73
C ARG A 108 -9.23 -9.53 1.57
N CYS A 109 -10.28 -8.96 1.02
CA CYS A 109 -11.23 -8.16 1.78
C CYS A 109 -12.67 -8.47 1.31
N SER A 110 -13.67 -8.25 2.17
CA SER A 110 -15.07 -8.35 1.74
C SER A 110 -15.54 -7.05 1.09
N ILE A 111 -16.63 -7.14 0.33
CA ILE A 111 -17.32 -5.96 -0.19
C ILE A 111 -17.85 -5.10 0.96
N SER A 112 -18.37 -5.72 2.02
CA SER A 112 -18.86 -5.01 3.21
C SER A 112 -17.73 -4.21 3.87
N SER A 113 -16.52 -4.78 4.04
CA SER A 113 -15.37 -4.11 4.64
C SER A 113 -14.79 -2.99 3.76
N MET A 114 -14.84 -3.15 2.44
CA MET A 114 -14.48 -2.06 1.51
C MET A 114 -15.45 -0.88 1.66
N GLY A 115 -16.72 -1.16 1.83
CA GLY A 115 -17.78 -0.17 1.95
C GLY A 115 -18.10 0.58 0.65
N PRO A 116 -19.28 1.24 0.59
CA PRO A 116 -19.78 1.83 -0.64
C PRO A 116 -18.96 3.01 -1.14
N ILE A 117 -18.39 3.82 -0.23
CA ILE A 117 -17.67 5.06 -0.60
C ILE A 117 -16.34 4.72 -1.27
N MET A 118 -15.57 3.78 -0.71
CA MET A 118 -14.29 3.36 -1.29
C MET A 118 -14.52 2.61 -2.59
N LEU A 119 -15.49 1.69 -2.60
CA LEU A 119 -15.82 0.93 -3.80
C LEU A 119 -16.28 1.83 -4.95
N ALA A 120 -17.12 2.86 -4.67
CA ALA A 120 -17.53 3.85 -5.67
C ALA A 120 -16.33 4.57 -6.31
N SER A 121 -15.33 4.94 -5.49
CA SER A 121 -14.10 5.60 -5.96
C SER A 121 -13.26 4.66 -6.84
N VAL A 122 -13.13 3.39 -6.46
CA VAL A 122 -12.41 2.35 -7.23
C VAL A 122 -13.10 2.10 -8.58
N LEU A 123 -14.43 2.06 -8.60
CA LEU A 123 -15.23 1.84 -9.81
C LEU A 123 -15.36 3.08 -10.69
N GLY A 124 -14.91 4.25 -10.25
CA GLY A 124 -15.03 5.53 -10.98
C GLY A 124 -16.48 5.96 -11.15
N LEU A 125 -17.33 5.73 -10.16
CA LEU A 125 -18.77 6.04 -10.23
C LEU A 125 -19.03 7.55 -10.07
N ASN A 126 -19.98 8.07 -10.84
CA ASN A 126 -20.46 9.45 -10.64
C ASN A 126 -21.36 9.56 -9.39
N GLU A 127 -21.75 10.79 -9.02
CA GLU A 127 -22.54 11.06 -7.83
C GLU A 127 -23.86 10.26 -7.76
N VAL A 128 -24.58 10.14 -8.88
CA VAL A 128 -25.84 9.41 -8.94
C VAL A 128 -25.62 7.90 -8.73
N GLN A 129 -24.61 7.34 -9.38
CA GLN A 129 -24.25 5.93 -9.26
C GLN A 129 -23.74 5.63 -7.84
N SER A 130 -22.94 6.51 -7.27
CA SER A 130 -22.43 6.41 -5.89
C SER A 130 -23.58 6.44 -4.87
N ALA A 131 -24.58 7.31 -5.06
CA ALA A 131 -25.76 7.36 -4.21
C ALA A 131 -26.58 6.07 -4.29
N ILE A 132 -26.75 5.49 -5.49
CA ILE A 132 -27.41 4.20 -5.68
C ILE A 132 -26.62 3.09 -4.98
N LEU A 133 -25.31 3.02 -5.19
CA LEU A 133 -24.47 2.02 -4.53
C LEU A 133 -24.57 2.11 -3.01
N ASN A 134 -24.50 3.33 -2.44
CA ASN A 134 -24.67 3.56 -1.02
C ASN A 134 -26.05 3.08 -0.50
N SER A 135 -27.12 3.32 -1.27
CA SER A 135 -28.46 2.84 -0.93
C SER A 135 -28.54 1.30 -0.95
N VAL A 136 -27.86 0.64 -1.91
CA VAL A 136 -27.80 -0.82 -1.99
C VAL A 136 -27.15 -1.42 -0.74
N PHE A 137 -26.03 -0.84 -0.29
CA PHE A 137 -25.37 -1.27 0.97
C PHE A 137 -26.31 -1.08 2.17
N LYS A 138 -26.96 0.08 2.26
CA LYS A 138 -27.91 0.36 3.34
C LYS A 138 -29.09 -0.62 3.37
N ILE A 139 -29.64 -0.96 2.20
CA ILE A 139 -30.73 -1.95 2.12
C ILE A 139 -30.23 -3.35 2.51
N ALA A 140 -28.99 -3.71 2.14
CA ALA A 140 -28.38 -4.97 2.56
C ALA A 140 -28.24 -5.04 4.09
N ASP A 141 -27.72 -3.99 4.71
CA ASP A 141 -27.55 -3.88 6.18
C ASP A 141 -28.90 -3.97 6.89
N GLU A 142 -29.93 -3.26 6.44
CA GLU A 142 -31.27 -3.28 7.05
C GLU A 142 -31.93 -4.66 6.94
N LYS A 143 -31.58 -5.45 5.90
CA LYS A 143 -32.05 -6.81 5.72
C LYS A 143 -31.15 -7.85 6.41
N GLY A 144 -30.05 -7.43 7.06
CA GLY A 144 -29.07 -8.33 7.68
C GLY A 144 -28.28 -9.19 6.68
N LEU A 145 -28.12 -8.69 5.45
CA LEU A 145 -27.39 -9.37 4.38
C LEU A 145 -25.96 -8.86 4.31
N LEU A 146 -25.01 -9.75 4.53
CA LEU A 146 -23.58 -9.45 4.37
C LEU A 146 -23.19 -9.54 2.88
N LEU A 147 -22.57 -8.49 2.37
CA LEU A 147 -21.99 -8.48 1.04
C LEU A 147 -20.52 -8.97 1.14
N LYS A 148 -20.30 -10.25 0.93
CA LYS A 148 -19.01 -10.89 1.09
C LYS A 148 -18.12 -10.73 -0.12
N ASP A 149 -18.69 -10.94 -1.29
CA ASP A 149 -18.00 -10.95 -2.57
C ASP A 149 -18.72 -10.11 -3.65
N LEU A 150 -18.15 -10.07 -4.86
CA LEU A 150 -18.76 -9.36 -6.00
C LEU A 150 -20.10 -9.96 -6.42
N LYS A 151 -20.30 -11.26 -6.26
CA LYS A 151 -21.56 -11.93 -6.64
C LYS A 151 -22.70 -11.51 -5.74
N ASP A 152 -22.45 -11.37 -4.44
CA ASP A 152 -23.44 -10.88 -3.48
C ASP A 152 -23.88 -9.47 -3.85
N LEU A 153 -22.91 -8.57 -4.14
CA LEU A 153 -23.22 -7.20 -4.55
C LEU A 153 -23.98 -7.14 -5.88
N ILE A 154 -23.58 -7.94 -6.88
CA ILE A 154 -24.29 -8.03 -8.18
C ILE A 154 -25.73 -8.53 -7.97
N SER A 155 -25.90 -9.55 -7.13
CA SER A 155 -27.23 -10.09 -6.81
C SER A 155 -28.09 -9.06 -6.12
N MET A 156 -27.52 -8.30 -5.19
CA MET A 156 -28.24 -7.25 -4.48
C MET A 156 -28.61 -6.06 -5.40
N LEU A 157 -27.74 -5.66 -6.32
CA LEU A 157 -28.02 -4.65 -7.34
C LEU A 157 -29.18 -5.07 -8.25
N ASN A 158 -29.19 -6.32 -8.69
CA ASN A 158 -30.28 -6.87 -9.50
C ASN A 158 -31.59 -6.89 -8.72
N TYR A 159 -31.57 -7.36 -7.47
CA TYR A 159 -32.76 -7.37 -6.61
C TYR A 159 -33.34 -5.96 -6.41
N VAL A 160 -32.50 -4.97 -6.14
CA VAL A 160 -32.93 -3.57 -5.98
C VAL A 160 -33.48 -3.00 -7.29
N SER A 161 -32.87 -3.34 -8.43
CA SER A 161 -33.34 -2.92 -9.76
C SER A 161 -34.70 -3.48 -10.09
N GLU A 162 -34.93 -4.77 -9.83
CA GLU A 162 -36.20 -5.45 -10.07
C GLU A 162 -37.33 -4.90 -9.19
N ASN A 163 -37.01 -4.50 -7.96
CA ASN A 163 -37.94 -3.95 -6.98
C ASN A 163 -37.85 -2.41 -6.85
N SER A 164 -37.37 -1.73 -7.90
CA SER A 164 -37.04 -0.29 -7.87
C SER A 164 -38.22 0.60 -7.45
N LYS A 165 -39.48 0.25 -7.76
CA LYS A 165 -40.66 0.99 -7.35
C LYS A 165 -40.87 1.01 -5.83
N GLU A 166 -40.51 -0.07 -5.13
CA GLU A 166 -40.58 -0.20 -3.69
C GLU A 166 -39.50 0.63 -3.04
N PHE A 167 -38.25 0.42 -3.47
CA PHE A 167 -37.07 1.07 -2.88
C PHE A 167 -36.99 2.56 -3.19
N SER A 168 -37.49 3.02 -4.35
CA SER A 168 -37.47 4.44 -4.72
C SER A 168 -38.22 5.34 -3.75
N LYS A 169 -39.19 4.82 -3.04
CA LYS A 169 -39.97 5.59 -2.03
C LYS A 169 -39.10 6.01 -0.83
N ASN A 170 -38.18 5.15 -0.42
CA ASN A 170 -37.38 5.33 0.81
C ASN A 170 -35.93 5.72 0.54
N TYR A 171 -35.36 5.35 -0.63
CA TYR A 171 -33.93 5.47 -0.93
C TYR A 171 -33.62 6.33 -2.16
N GLY A 172 -34.64 6.97 -2.73
CA GLY A 172 -34.49 7.80 -3.92
C GLY A 172 -34.59 7.03 -5.24
N ASN A 173 -34.46 7.75 -6.32
CA ASN A 173 -34.72 7.18 -7.68
C ASN A 173 -33.61 6.17 -8.08
N MET A 174 -33.98 4.91 -8.19
CA MET A 174 -33.14 3.80 -8.64
C MET A 174 -33.22 3.63 -10.16
N GLN A 175 -32.60 4.55 -10.89
CA GLN A 175 -32.62 4.51 -12.36
C GLN A 175 -31.92 3.25 -12.89
N SER A 176 -32.63 2.43 -13.64
CA SER A 176 -32.12 1.18 -14.23
C SER A 176 -30.85 1.40 -15.06
N GLN A 177 -30.74 2.51 -15.77
CA GLN A 177 -29.55 2.84 -16.55
C GLN A 177 -28.30 3.04 -15.67
N SER A 178 -28.46 3.67 -14.50
CA SER A 178 -27.37 3.86 -13.54
C SER A 178 -26.97 2.55 -12.88
N VAL A 179 -27.92 1.68 -12.55
CA VAL A 179 -27.63 0.33 -12.03
C VAL A 179 -26.87 -0.49 -13.06
N LEU A 180 -27.27 -0.47 -14.34
CA LEU A 180 -26.54 -1.14 -15.43
C LEU A 180 -25.11 -0.61 -15.59
N ALA A 181 -24.86 0.69 -15.36
CA ALA A 181 -23.53 1.25 -15.41
C ALA A 181 -22.66 0.71 -14.26
N ILE A 182 -23.19 0.64 -13.04
CA ILE A 182 -22.49 0.04 -11.89
C ILE A 182 -22.16 -1.43 -12.18
N LEU A 183 -23.10 -2.20 -12.68
CA LEU A 183 -22.89 -3.62 -13.02
C LEU A 183 -21.79 -3.81 -14.07
N ARG A 184 -21.69 -2.92 -15.07
CA ARG A 184 -20.58 -2.96 -16.05
C ARG A 184 -19.22 -2.70 -15.38
N SER A 185 -19.13 -1.69 -14.50
CA SER A 185 -17.90 -1.40 -13.77
C SER A 185 -17.48 -2.57 -12.86
N LEU A 186 -18.45 -3.23 -12.19
CA LEU A 186 -18.20 -4.44 -11.41
C LEU A 186 -17.71 -5.60 -12.28
N LYS A 187 -18.27 -5.75 -13.49
CA LYS A 187 -17.81 -6.78 -14.42
C LYS A 187 -16.38 -6.56 -14.88
N MET A 188 -16.00 -5.31 -15.17
CA MET A 188 -14.61 -4.96 -15.48
C MET A 188 -13.67 -5.25 -14.31
N LEU A 189 -14.10 -4.98 -13.08
CA LEU A 189 -13.33 -5.30 -11.88
C LEU A 189 -13.17 -6.83 -11.71
N GLU A 190 -14.22 -7.60 -11.96
CA GLU A 190 -14.21 -9.07 -11.96
C GLU A 190 -13.17 -9.62 -12.97
N GLU A 191 -13.14 -9.08 -14.19
CA GLU A 191 -12.17 -9.47 -15.24
C GLU A 191 -10.71 -9.16 -14.86
N GLN A 192 -10.49 -8.16 -14.01
CA GLN A 192 -9.16 -7.88 -13.44
C GLN A 192 -8.78 -8.79 -12.27
N GLY A 193 -9.65 -9.70 -11.84
CA GLY A 193 -9.40 -10.62 -10.72
C GLY A 193 -10.08 -10.19 -9.42
N GLY A 194 -11.06 -9.30 -9.49
CA GLY A 194 -11.81 -8.82 -8.33
C GLY A 194 -12.42 -9.94 -7.48
N ASN A 195 -12.82 -11.06 -8.09
CA ASN A 195 -13.34 -12.23 -7.37
C ASN A 195 -12.33 -12.87 -6.41
N LEU A 196 -11.04 -12.71 -6.65
CA LEU A 196 -9.98 -13.25 -5.79
C LEU A 196 -9.70 -12.31 -4.62
N PHE A 197 -9.68 -11.00 -4.89
CA PHE A 197 -9.47 -9.99 -3.88
C PHE A 197 -10.70 -9.80 -2.97
N PHE A 198 -11.90 -9.65 -3.58
CA PHE A 198 -13.15 -9.51 -2.83
C PHE A 198 -13.72 -10.89 -2.48
N SER A 199 -13.24 -11.45 -1.38
CA SER A 199 -13.64 -12.79 -0.91
C SER A 199 -13.30 -12.99 0.57
N GLU A 200 -13.79 -14.06 1.17
CA GLU A 200 -13.48 -14.50 2.54
C GLU A 200 -12.49 -15.69 2.52
N PRO A 201 -11.74 -15.90 3.63
CA PRO A 201 -11.65 -15.05 4.81
C PRO A 201 -10.85 -13.78 4.53
N GLU A 202 -11.27 -12.68 5.15
CA GLU A 202 -10.54 -11.41 5.08
C GLU A 202 -9.20 -11.49 5.78
N ILE A 203 -8.28 -10.60 5.39
CA ILE A 203 -7.02 -10.42 6.12
C ILE A 203 -7.30 -9.91 7.54
N ASP A 204 -6.68 -10.53 8.54
CA ASP A 204 -6.57 -9.93 9.87
C ASP A 204 -5.35 -9.01 9.86
N LEU A 205 -5.58 -7.71 10.02
CA LEU A 205 -4.47 -6.74 10.05
C LEU A 205 -3.51 -6.94 11.22
N ASN A 206 -3.93 -7.61 12.28
CA ASN A 206 -3.00 -7.97 13.36
C ASN A 206 -1.86 -8.85 12.84
N ASP A 207 -2.10 -9.61 11.77
CA ASP A 207 -1.07 -10.43 11.14
C ASP A 207 0.08 -9.59 10.56
N LEU A 208 -0.20 -8.36 10.14
CA LEU A 208 0.83 -7.45 9.61
C LEU A 208 1.74 -6.85 10.69
N PHE A 209 1.31 -6.85 11.94
CA PHE A 209 2.03 -6.23 13.07
C PHE A 209 2.90 -7.22 13.86
N LYS A 210 3.09 -8.42 13.36
CA LYS A 210 3.87 -9.46 14.03
C LYS A 210 5.34 -9.06 14.22
N LYS A 211 5.92 -9.58 15.30
CA LYS A 211 7.36 -9.54 15.57
C LYS A 211 7.84 -10.95 15.86
N ASN A 212 9.09 -11.25 15.48
CA ASN A 212 9.70 -12.52 15.82
C ASN A 212 10.22 -12.55 17.27
N GLU A 213 10.79 -13.69 17.69
CA GLU A 213 11.34 -13.89 19.03
C GLU A 213 12.49 -12.91 19.39
N ARG A 214 13.18 -12.35 18.39
CA ARG A 214 14.22 -11.34 18.58
C ARG A 214 13.65 -9.92 18.72
N GLY A 215 12.34 -9.74 18.58
CA GLY A 215 11.68 -8.45 18.56
C GLY A 215 11.73 -7.75 17.20
N TYR A 216 12.24 -8.40 16.14
CA TYR A 216 12.27 -7.85 14.79
C TYR A 216 10.87 -7.80 14.20
N GLY A 217 10.50 -6.66 13.58
CA GLY A 217 9.25 -6.51 12.87
C GLY A 217 9.23 -7.34 11.58
N TYR A 218 8.08 -8.00 11.31
CA TYR A 218 7.92 -8.72 10.04
C TYR A 218 7.92 -7.77 8.85
N ILE A 219 8.55 -8.21 7.76
CA ILE A 219 8.49 -7.54 6.45
C ILE A 219 7.44 -8.29 5.62
N ASN A 220 6.26 -7.69 5.49
CA ASN A 220 5.17 -8.24 4.70
C ASN A 220 5.37 -7.86 3.24
N ILE A 221 5.52 -8.83 2.36
CA ILE A 221 5.84 -8.63 0.94
C ILE A 221 4.64 -9.05 0.10
N LEU A 222 4.00 -8.10 -0.57
CA LEU A 222 2.96 -8.38 -1.56
C LEU A 222 3.59 -8.58 -2.93
N SER A 223 3.36 -9.73 -3.54
CA SER A 223 3.75 -10.02 -4.92
C SER A 223 2.86 -9.23 -5.89
N CYS A 224 3.42 -8.18 -6.50
CA CYS A 224 2.67 -7.25 -7.37
C CYS A 224 2.94 -7.46 -8.87
N GLU A 225 3.72 -8.45 -9.28
CA GLU A 225 4.08 -8.67 -10.69
C GLU A 225 2.86 -8.71 -11.64
N LYS A 226 1.75 -9.33 -11.20
CA LYS A 226 0.50 -9.39 -11.98
C LYS A 226 -0.38 -8.16 -11.81
N LEU A 227 -0.23 -7.42 -10.73
CA LEU A 227 -1.00 -6.20 -10.46
C LEU A 227 -0.65 -5.06 -11.43
N ILE A 228 0.52 -5.10 -12.06
CA ILE A 228 0.95 -4.15 -13.09
C ILE A 228 -0.11 -4.01 -14.20
N THR A 229 -0.75 -5.12 -14.59
CA THR A 229 -1.81 -5.12 -15.62
C THR A 229 -3.23 -5.03 -15.07
N LYS A 230 -3.39 -4.79 -13.77
CA LYS A 230 -4.65 -4.82 -13.03
C LYS A 230 -4.81 -3.57 -12.13
N PRO A 231 -4.79 -2.36 -12.70
CA PRO A 231 -4.69 -1.13 -11.92
C PRO A 231 -5.87 -0.91 -10.97
N SER A 232 -7.09 -1.34 -11.34
CA SER A 232 -8.26 -1.20 -10.46
C SER A 232 -8.14 -2.04 -9.19
N ILE A 233 -7.60 -3.26 -9.30
CA ILE A 233 -7.36 -4.12 -8.12
C ILE A 233 -6.25 -3.54 -7.25
N TYR A 234 -5.17 -3.03 -7.85
CA TYR A 234 -4.09 -2.41 -7.10
C TYR A 234 -4.57 -1.17 -6.33
N SER A 235 -5.37 -0.33 -6.98
CA SER A 235 -5.98 0.84 -6.33
C SER A 235 -6.96 0.46 -5.22
N ALA A 236 -7.78 -0.58 -5.44
CA ALA A 236 -8.69 -1.10 -4.43
C ALA A 236 -7.94 -1.61 -3.21
N PHE A 237 -6.90 -2.41 -3.42
CA PHE A 237 -6.02 -2.90 -2.37
C PHE A 237 -5.40 -1.76 -1.56
N LEU A 238 -4.77 -0.80 -2.24
CA LEU A 238 -4.12 0.34 -1.59
C LEU A 238 -5.10 1.14 -0.73
N LEU A 239 -6.23 1.51 -1.32
CA LEU A 239 -7.24 2.30 -0.62
C LEU A 239 -7.80 1.55 0.59
N TYR A 240 -8.09 0.25 0.43
CA TYR A 240 -8.55 -0.60 1.52
C TYR A 240 -7.53 -0.64 2.66
N MET A 241 -6.28 -0.98 2.37
CA MET A 241 -5.23 -1.13 3.38
C MET A 241 -4.97 0.17 4.16
N LEU A 242 -4.83 1.29 3.44
CA LEU A 242 -4.58 2.58 4.08
C LEU A 242 -5.79 3.05 4.91
N SER A 243 -7.01 2.90 4.38
CA SER A 243 -8.23 3.31 5.08
C SER A 243 -8.50 2.45 6.30
N TYR A 244 -8.35 1.14 6.16
CA TYR A 244 -8.55 0.21 7.26
C TYR A 244 -7.57 0.47 8.42
N LEU A 245 -6.29 0.70 8.12
CA LEU A 245 -5.32 1.07 9.15
C LEU A 245 -5.64 2.42 9.79
N TYR A 246 -6.10 3.38 9.00
CA TYR A 246 -6.51 4.68 9.53
C TYR A 246 -7.70 4.55 10.50
N GLU A 247 -8.67 3.70 10.20
CA GLU A 247 -9.87 3.50 11.02
C GLU A 247 -9.58 2.69 12.29
N THR A 248 -8.72 1.67 12.19
CA THR A 248 -8.50 0.71 13.28
C THR A 248 -7.39 1.10 14.25
N LEU A 249 -6.35 1.80 13.79
CA LEU A 249 -5.25 2.19 14.65
C LEU A 249 -5.63 3.38 15.56
N PRO A 250 -5.20 3.37 16.83
CA PRO A 250 -5.40 4.50 17.71
C PRO A 250 -4.55 5.70 17.28
N GLU A 251 -5.01 6.90 17.57
CA GLU A 251 -4.19 8.09 17.43
C GLU A 251 -3.10 8.13 18.51
N ILE A 252 -1.84 8.24 18.06
CA ILE A 252 -0.67 8.23 18.94
C ILE A 252 0.20 9.49 18.80
N GLY A 253 -0.10 10.32 17.80
CA GLY A 253 0.68 11.52 17.51
C GLY A 253 2.10 11.23 17.01
N ASP A 254 3.03 12.14 17.28
CA ASP A 254 4.45 11.95 16.93
C ASP A 254 5.12 11.01 17.96
N THR A 255 5.54 9.85 17.51
CA THR A 255 6.24 8.83 18.30
C THR A 255 7.72 8.80 17.95
N GLU A 256 8.55 8.30 18.87
CA GLU A 256 9.99 8.11 18.60
C GLU A 256 10.26 7.07 17.53
N ILE A 257 9.39 6.08 17.40
CA ILE A 257 9.47 4.97 16.44
C ILE A 257 8.10 4.80 15.77
N PRO A 258 8.01 4.74 14.45
CA PRO A 258 6.76 4.39 13.76
C PRO A 258 6.21 3.05 14.23
N LYS A 259 4.89 2.91 14.23
CA LYS A 259 4.25 1.62 14.49
C LYS A 259 4.29 0.69 13.29
N PHE A 260 4.27 1.28 12.10
CA PHE A 260 4.21 0.55 10.84
C PHE A 260 4.75 1.39 9.69
N ALA A 261 5.25 0.75 8.65
CA ALA A 261 5.71 1.44 7.45
C ALA A 261 5.25 0.75 6.17
N PHE A 262 4.71 1.54 5.23
CA PHE A 262 4.42 1.11 3.86
C PHE A 262 5.51 1.53 2.89
N PHE A 263 5.86 0.63 1.97
CA PHE A 263 6.76 0.88 0.85
C PHE A 263 6.08 0.51 -0.46
N PHE A 264 5.95 1.47 -1.35
CA PHE A 264 5.36 1.29 -2.67
C PHE A 264 6.45 1.42 -3.73
N ASP A 265 6.92 0.28 -4.24
CA ASP A 265 7.86 0.27 -5.36
C ASP A 265 7.15 0.64 -6.66
N GLU A 266 7.88 1.29 -7.58
CA GLU A 266 7.35 1.85 -8.84
C GLU A 266 6.05 2.67 -8.62
N ALA A 267 6.11 3.63 -7.70
CA ALA A 267 4.95 4.39 -7.22
C ALA A 267 4.16 5.10 -8.33
N HIS A 268 4.77 5.36 -9.51
CA HIS A 268 4.04 5.89 -10.67
C HIS A 268 2.83 5.03 -11.04
N MET A 269 2.93 3.72 -10.88
CA MET A 269 1.84 2.80 -11.20
C MET A 269 0.60 2.96 -10.32
N LEU A 270 0.76 3.52 -9.12
CA LEU A 270 -0.37 3.85 -8.23
C LEU A 270 -1.19 5.01 -8.75
N PHE A 271 -0.52 5.93 -9.45
CA PHE A 271 -1.12 7.21 -9.83
C PHE A 271 -1.46 7.30 -11.31
N ASP A 272 -0.99 6.32 -12.12
CA ASP A 272 -1.30 6.26 -13.53
C ASP A 272 -2.77 5.91 -13.76
N ASN A 273 -3.48 6.77 -14.49
CA ASN A 273 -4.88 6.56 -14.92
C ASN A 273 -5.91 6.40 -13.78
N ILE A 274 -5.63 6.92 -12.58
CA ILE A 274 -6.61 6.93 -11.50
C ILE A 274 -7.57 8.14 -11.61
N SER A 275 -8.79 7.98 -11.10
CA SER A 275 -9.75 9.09 -11.05
C SER A 275 -9.29 10.17 -10.05
N LYS A 276 -9.72 11.42 -10.25
CA LYS A 276 -9.44 12.51 -9.31
C LYS A 276 -10.00 12.23 -7.92
N GLU A 277 -11.16 11.60 -7.87
CA GLU A 277 -11.84 11.22 -6.63
C GLU A 277 -11.01 10.21 -5.84
N LEU A 278 -10.46 9.19 -6.54
CA LEU A 278 -9.61 8.18 -5.93
C LEU A 278 -8.28 8.78 -5.46
N LEU A 279 -7.66 9.64 -6.29
CA LEU A 279 -6.44 10.36 -5.91
C LEU A 279 -6.65 11.18 -4.63
N SER A 280 -7.76 11.96 -4.56
CA SER A 280 -8.08 12.77 -3.38
C SER A 280 -8.29 11.92 -2.12
N LYS A 281 -8.85 10.72 -2.26
CA LYS A 281 -9.02 9.77 -1.15
C LYS A 281 -7.68 9.25 -0.65
N ILE A 282 -6.80 8.84 -1.57
CA ILE A 282 -5.44 8.37 -1.23
C ILE A 282 -4.66 9.49 -0.54
N GLU A 283 -4.67 10.71 -1.09
CA GLU A 283 -4.02 11.89 -0.50
C GLU A 283 -4.48 12.14 0.93
N LEU A 284 -5.80 12.20 1.12
CA LEU A 284 -6.39 12.43 2.44
C LEU A 284 -5.93 11.35 3.43
N THR A 285 -6.00 10.09 3.04
CA THR A 285 -5.63 8.97 3.90
C THR A 285 -4.14 8.98 4.23
N VAL A 286 -3.27 9.20 3.24
CA VAL A 286 -1.82 9.34 3.47
C VAL A 286 -1.52 10.49 4.44
N ARG A 287 -2.20 11.63 4.31
CA ARG A 287 -2.01 12.76 5.23
C ARG A 287 -2.44 12.44 6.66
N LEU A 288 -3.55 11.74 6.83
CA LEU A 288 -4.14 11.46 8.14
C LEU A 288 -3.48 10.29 8.87
N ILE A 289 -3.00 9.27 8.15
CA ILE A 289 -2.45 8.04 8.74
C ILE A 289 -1.17 8.28 9.55
N ARG A 290 -0.52 9.42 9.33
CA ARG A 290 0.63 9.86 10.13
C ARG A 290 0.28 9.93 11.61
N SER A 291 -0.90 10.47 11.98
CA SER A 291 -1.34 10.56 13.38
C SER A 291 -1.48 9.20 14.06
N LYS A 292 -1.57 8.13 13.27
CA LYS A 292 -1.62 6.73 13.71
C LYS A 292 -0.21 6.09 13.83
N GLY A 293 0.85 6.87 13.58
CA GLY A 293 2.23 6.39 13.62
C GLY A 293 2.64 5.56 12.43
N VAL A 294 1.97 5.70 11.28
CA VAL A 294 2.29 4.96 10.06
C VAL A 294 3.06 5.83 9.09
N GLY A 295 4.23 5.33 8.65
CA GLY A 295 5.03 5.94 7.58
C GLY A 295 4.66 5.37 6.22
N VAL A 296 4.63 6.19 5.17
CA VAL A 296 4.42 5.76 3.78
C VAL A 296 5.59 6.22 2.94
N PHE A 297 6.24 5.29 2.23
CA PHE A 297 7.41 5.55 1.40
C PHE A 297 7.11 5.18 -0.04
N PHE A 298 7.27 6.14 -0.93
CA PHE A 298 7.11 5.96 -2.37
C PHE A 298 8.48 5.80 -3.02
N ILE A 299 8.65 4.77 -3.85
CA ILE A 299 9.88 4.53 -4.60
C ILE A 299 9.55 4.69 -6.08
N THR A 300 10.25 5.61 -6.75
CA THR A 300 9.99 5.90 -8.16
C THR A 300 11.26 6.38 -8.88
N GLN A 301 11.20 6.42 -10.20
CA GLN A 301 12.32 6.92 -11.02
C GLN A 301 12.34 8.45 -11.08
N ASN A 302 11.16 9.07 -11.14
CA ASN A 302 11.02 10.52 -11.23
C ASN A 302 10.20 11.06 -10.05
N PRO A 303 10.68 12.07 -9.31
CA PRO A 303 9.90 12.69 -8.24
C PRO A 303 8.52 13.21 -8.69
N LEU A 304 8.39 13.57 -9.96
CA LEU A 304 7.13 14.07 -10.53
C LEU A 304 6.07 12.99 -10.77
N ASP A 305 6.42 11.72 -10.64
CA ASP A 305 5.47 10.60 -10.73
C ASP A 305 4.51 10.58 -9.55
N VAL A 306 4.92 11.16 -8.42
CA VAL A 306 4.05 11.30 -7.25
C VAL A 306 3.35 12.66 -7.32
N PRO A 307 2.01 12.70 -7.33
CA PRO A 307 1.24 13.94 -7.42
C PRO A 307 1.66 14.98 -6.38
N ASN A 308 1.61 16.25 -6.76
CA ASN A 308 2.04 17.35 -5.89
C ASN A 308 1.31 17.39 -4.56
N GLU A 309 0.04 17.00 -4.56
CA GLU A 309 -0.83 16.93 -3.40
C GLU A 309 -0.28 15.95 -2.35
N ILE A 310 0.29 14.84 -2.79
CA ILE A 310 0.93 13.84 -1.94
C ILE A 310 2.38 14.24 -1.64
N SER A 311 3.14 14.64 -2.66
CA SER A 311 4.58 14.92 -2.53
C SER A 311 4.89 16.07 -1.57
N SER A 312 3.96 17.02 -1.41
CA SER A 312 4.05 18.11 -0.43
C SER A 312 4.04 17.64 1.03
N ASN A 313 3.48 16.47 1.28
CA ASN A 313 3.41 15.85 2.61
C ASN A 313 4.64 14.97 2.93
N LEU A 314 5.51 14.70 1.94
CA LEU A 314 6.69 13.84 2.11
C LEU A 314 7.86 14.65 2.70
N ARG A 315 8.27 14.33 3.91
CA ARG A 315 9.36 15.02 4.61
C ARG A 315 10.72 14.39 4.36
N THR A 316 10.76 13.07 4.21
CA THR A 316 12.01 12.34 3.90
C THR A 316 12.17 12.21 2.39
N LYS A 317 13.23 12.78 1.83
CA LYS A 317 13.53 12.71 0.39
C LYS A 317 14.93 12.14 0.20
N ILE A 318 15.02 10.95 -0.41
CA ILE A 318 16.27 10.27 -0.72
C ILE A 318 16.41 10.21 -2.23
N SER A 319 17.46 10.83 -2.76
CA SER A 319 17.79 10.75 -4.18
C SER A 319 18.99 9.84 -4.38
N ALA A 320 18.80 8.76 -5.13
CA ALA A 320 19.85 7.84 -5.53
C ALA A 320 20.26 8.16 -6.98
N GLU A 321 21.49 8.65 -7.19
CA GLU A 321 22.03 8.95 -8.53
C GLU A 321 23.16 8.00 -8.92
N ILE A 322 23.20 7.61 -10.19
CA ILE A 322 24.33 6.88 -10.75
C ILE A 322 25.27 7.90 -11.38
N GLY A 323 26.50 7.92 -10.89
CA GLY A 323 27.61 8.53 -11.60
C GLY A 323 28.03 9.92 -11.13
N ARG A 324 29.31 9.97 -10.79
CA ARG A 324 30.11 11.04 -10.22
C ARG A 324 29.72 11.38 -8.78
N ALA A 325 30.64 11.07 -7.88
CA ALA A 325 30.57 11.32 -6.44
C ALA A 325 30.02 12.72 -6.13
N SER A 326 28.71 12.81 -6.00
CA SER A 326 28.04 13.91 -5.34
C SER A 326 26.60 13.46 -5.04
N CYS A 327 26.39 12.73 -3.95
CA CYS A 327 25.10 12.76 -3.30
C CYS A 327 24.89 14.19 -2.81
N ARG A 328 24.22 15.01 -3.58
CA ARG A 328 23.64 16.25 -3.06
C ARG A 328 22.30 15.92 -2.47
N GLU A 329 22.28 15.58 -1.20
CA GLU A 329 21.08 15.61 -0.40
C GLU A 329 20.76 17.08 -0.08
N ARG A 330 19.54 17.49 -0.45
CA ARG A 330 18.89 18.61 0.21
C ARG A 330 17.90 18.00 1.21
N VAL A 331 18.24 18.11 2.48
CA VAL A 331 17.34 17.89 3.61
C VAL A 331 16.28 19.00 3.61
#